data_35454a5c24efd8c27aeca832eb743a4c
#
_entry.id   35454a5c24efd8c27aeca832eb743a4c
#
_cell.length_a   1.000
_cell.length_b   1.000
_cell.length_c   1.000
_cell.angle_alpha   90.00
_cell.angle_beta   90.00
_cell.angle_gamma   90.00
#
_symmetry.space_group_name_H-M   'P 1'
#
loop_
_entity.id
_entity.type
_entity.pdbx_description
1 polymer ?
#
loop_
_entity_poly.entity_id
_entity_poly.type
_entity_poly.pdbx_seq_one_letter_code
_entity_poly.pdbx_strand_id
1 'polypeptide(L)'
;MCGSHGFLAFIFHYYRKDLTMSQSDARRQLIEERAKENSVALKCFIVLLNLSFFIATPIAQAVTGVWGDRFWSDLWDIFTGPGKLVTDYFSLGSLAAAMFNASLCGFACSVIITANRARANSTTFAAFILVIAHCFYGLNFVNMWPPFIGVLVYCLVTKHPIRDNLHIAMFSTALAPFISDFLFYYPPGNALKIGEFSVLGIILSITFGIFAGFLVPALIPGTAAMHRGYNMYKAGLAIGILGIFVYCFLYKTFGIPPQDTGVVTGAGYEAFRSTHYWFINCFFISIFLLALLVGFTQNGRSFKNYRKLTSCSGYGLDFADKFGMPLCLINFGIYGLCILAYLNAVFWLPVLFPALPSGVGFTGATVGVIFAALTFSADGQHPKNVAPIVLGYTVLFVLVSGICLITGADIPWTLATQAYINSLAFATGLCPIAGSYGFKYGVIAGFVSAIICTSTSAMHGGFVLYNGGFNAGLAAIILIPLLDFYKISPKHVDDDEIIPVEKHKKGPILKFIDLMEKHNKEL
;
A
#
# COMPACT_ATOMS: atom_id res chain seq x y z
N MET A 1 -10.82 30.71 69.71
CA MET A 1 -9.75 30.72 68.68
C MET A 1 -9.56 29.30 68.18
N CYS A 2 -10.35 28.88 67.24
CA CYS A 2 -10.17 27.60 66.56
C CYS A 2 -11.03 27.64 65.28
N GLY A 3 -10.47 27.94 64.11
CA GLY A 3 -11.30 28.02 62.93
C GLY A 3 -10.61 28.39 61.62
N SER A 4 -9.32 28.78 61.63
CA SER A 4 -8.67 29.30 60.43
C SER A 4 -7.71 28.31 59.74
N HIS A 5 -7.32 27.23 60.37
CA HIS A 5 -6.39 26.26 59.75
C HIS A 5 -7.06 25.17 58.88
N GLY A 6 -8.36 24.87 59.12
CA GLY A 6 -9.10 23.89 58.34
C GLY A 6 -9.52 24.39 56.93
N PHE A 7 -9.80 25.66 56.82
CA PHE A 7 -10.29 26.25 55.56
C PHE A 7 -9.13 26.45 54.55
N LEU A 8 -7.97 26.85 55.03
CA LEU A 8 -6.76 26.95 54.18
C LEU A 8 -6.27 25.58 53.72
N ALA A 9 -6.32 24.56 54.56
CA ALA A 9 -5.97 23.17 54.17
C ALA A 9 -6.94 22.58 53.14
N PHE A 10 -8.26 22.94 53.24
CA PHE A 10 -9.26 22.53 52.29
C PHE A 10 -9.09 23.23 50.92
N ILE A 11 -8.76 24.50 50.90
CA ILE A 11 -8.46 25.26 49.67
C ILE A 11 -7.15 24.77 49.04
N PHE A 12 -6.11 24.51 49.84
CA PHE A 12 -4.87 23.93 49.32
C PHE A 12 -5.05 22.49 48.81
N HIS A 13 -5.93 21.69 49.43
CA HIS A 13 -6.26 20.34 48.95
C HIS A 13 -7.10 20.37 47.66
N TYR A 14 -8.03 21.33 47.53
CA TYR A 14 -8.85 21.53 46.33
C TYR A 14 -8.03 22.07 45.17
N TYR A 15 -7.18 23.09 45.41
CA TYR A 15 -6.26 23.61 44.38
C TYR A 15 -5.15 22.63 43.98
N ARG A 16 -4.75 21.73 44.89
CA ARG A 16 -3.77 20.69 44.58
C ARG A 16 -4.36 19.52 43.78
N LYS A 17 -5.67 19.33 43.85
CA LYS A 17 -6.37 18.31 43.04
C LYS A 17 -6.56 18.75 41.59
N ASP A 18 -6.64 20.05 41.32
CA ASP A 18 -6.73 20.60 39.97
C ASP A 18 -5.36 20.75 39.28
N LEU A 19 -4.24 20.57 39.99
CA LEU A 19 -2.88 20.78 39.48
C LEU A 19 -2.09 19.50 39.17
N THR A 20 -2.63 18.33 39.46
CA THR A 20 -2.00 17.07 39.09
C THR A 20 -2.98 16.27 38.24
N MET A 21 -2.98 16.53 36.94
CA MET A 21 -3.47 15.53 36.01
C MET A 21 -2.82 14.19 36.35
N SER A 22 -3.63 13.12 36.47
CA SER A 22 -3.05 11.80 36.68
C SER A 22 -2.08 11.49 35.52
N GLN A 23 -1.02 10.73 35.76
CA GLN A 23 -0.10 10.34 34.67
C GLN A 23 -0.86 9.69 33.49
N SER A 24 -1.99 9.03 33.78
CA SER A 24 -2.89 8.46 32.77
C SER A 24 -3.60 9.52 31.93
N ASP A 25 -4.03 10.63 32.53
CA ASP A 25 -4.74 11.71 31.83
C ASP A 25 -3.77 12.53 30.98
N ALA A 26 -2.56 12.80 31.50
CA ALA A 26 -1.49 13.46 30.74
C ALA A 26 -1.07 12.61 29.51
N ARG A 27 -0.97 11.29 29.68
CA ARG A 27 -0.67 10.38 28.57
C ARG A 27 -1.80 10.35 27.54
N ARG A 28 -3.06 10.32 27.97
CA ARG A 28 -4.22 10.36 27.06
C ARG A 28 -4.28 11.66 26.26
N GLN A 29 -4.04 12.80 26.89
CA GLN A 29 -3.99 14.09 26.18
C GLN A 29 -2.85 14.13 25.14
N LEU A 30 -1.66 13.62 25.50
CA LEU A 30 -0.53 13.53 24.56
C LEU A 30 -0.85 12.66 23.36
N ILE A 31 -1.50 11.51 23.57
CA ILE A 31 -1.94 10.62 22.48
C ILE A 31 -2.94 11.33 21.57
N GLU A 32 -3.91 12.02 22.16
CA GLU A 32 -4.96 12.69 21.39
C GLU A 32 -4.44 13.90 20.59
N GLU A 33 -3.56 14.71 21.19
CA GLU A 33 -2.87 15.81 20.49
C GLU A 33 -2.04 15.27 19.33
N ARG A 34 -1.26 14.22 19.56
CA ARG A 34 -0.45 13.58 18.52
C ARG A 34 -1.30 13.01 17.38
N ALA A 35 -2.39 12.32 17.69
CA ALA A 35 -3.30 11.79 16.69
C ALA A 35 -3.91 12.91 15.82
N LYS A 36 -4.19 14.09 16.39
CA LYS A 36 -4.65 15.26 15.62
C LYS A 36 -3.54 15.81 14.71
N GLU A 37 -2.33 16.01 15.24
CA GLU A 37 -1.18 16.50 14.47
C GLU A 37 -0.83 15.51 13.33
N ASN A 38 -0.78 14.22 13.62
CA ASN A 38 -0.53 13.18 12.61
C ASN A 38 -1.61 13.17 11.53
N SER A 39 -2.90 13.29 11.90
CA SER A 39 -3.99 13.30 10.93
C SER A 39 -3.87 14.46 9.94
N VAL A 40 -3.49 15.64 10.40
CA VAL A 40 -3.28 16.80 9.54
C VAL A 40 -2.07 16.58 8.64
N ALA A 41 -0.94 16.14 9.20
CA ALA A 41 0.28 15.90 8.43
C ALA A 41 0.09 14.80 7.36
N LEU A 42 -0.65 13.73 7.69
CA LEU A 42 -0.97 12.66 6.74
C LEU A 42 -1.89 13.14 5.62
N LYS A 43 -2.92 13.94 5.92
CA LYS A 43 -3.77 14.55 4.87
C LYS A 43 -2.97 15.45 3.95
N CYS A 44 -2.09 16.28 4.50
CA CYS A 44 -1.18 17.12 3.70
C CYS A 44 -0.28 16.24 2.81
N PHE A 45 0.30 15.17 3.35
CA PHE A 45 1.13 14.26 2.57
C PHE A 45 0.35 13.60 1.44
N ILE A 46 -0.86 13.09 1.71
CA ILE A 46 -1.76 12.49 0.71
C ILE A 46 -2.06 13.48 -0.42
N VAL A 47 -2.40 14.72 -0.08
CA VAL A 47 -2.69 15.77 -1.08
C VAL A 47 -1.45 16.13 -1.89
N LEU A 48 -0.30 16.30 -1.24
CA LEU A 48 0.96 16.63 -1.92
C LEU A 48 1.44 15.51 -2.83
N LEU A 49 1.34 14.26 -2.39
CA LEU A 49 1.65 13.10 -3.22
C LEU A 49 0.73 13.03 -4.43
N ASN A 50 -0.57 13.26 -4.25
CA ASN A 50 -1.51 13.29 -5.36
C ASN A 50 -1.22 14.43 -6.34
N LEU A 51 -0.90 15.62 -5.82
CA LEU A 51 -0.49 16.76 -6.64
C LEU A 51 0.78 16.47 -7.44
N SER A 52 1.70 15.66 -6.90
CA SER A 52 2.91 15.28 -7.63
C SER A 52 2.61 14.48 -8.89
N PHE A 53 1.60 13.61 -8.88
CA PHE A 53 1.14 12.90 -10.09
C PHE A 53 0.48 13.84 -11.09
N PHE A 54 -0.31 14.79 -10.61
CA PHE A 54 -0.93 15.80 -11.46
C PHE A 54 0.13 16.65 -12.17
N ILE A 55 1.17 17.09 -11.45
CA ILE A 55 2.30 17.83 -12.02
C ILE A 55 3.16 16.95 -12.94
N ALA A 56 3.34 15.67 -12.59
CA ALA A 56 4.10 14.72 -13.40
C ALA A 56 3.44 14.44 -14.76
N THR A 57 2.11 14.56 -14.86
CA THR A 57 1.37 14.32 -16.11
C THR A 57 1.86 15.21 -17.27
N PRO A 58 1.83 16.55 -17.20
CA PRO A 58 2.32 17.39 -18.31
C PRO A 58 3.83 17.22 -18.58
N ILE A 59 4.62 16.87 -17.57
CA ILE A 59 6.04 16.56 -17.76
C ILE A 59 6.17 15.24 -18.54
N ALA A 60 5.39 14.22 -18.21
CA ALA A 60 5.36 12.97 -18.94
C ALA A 60 4.88 13.17 -20.39
N GLN A 61 3.86 14.01 -20.61
CA GLN A 61 3.43 14.40 -21.97
C GLN A 61 4.57 15.03 -22.76
N ALA A 62 5.31 15.95 -22.15
CA ALA A 62 6.43 16.64 -22.81
C ALA A 62 7.57 15.70 -23.19
N VAL A 63 7.95 14.77 -22.29
CA VAL A 63 9.07 13.84 -22.56
C VAL A 63 8.69 12.68 -23.47
N THR A 64 7.40 12.28 -23.52
CA THR A 64 6.92 11.19 -24.39
C THR A 64 6.30 11.65 -25.69
N GLY A 65 6.02 12.95 -25.83
CA GLY A 65 5.34 13.51 -27.01
C GLY A 65 3.87 13.14 -27.13
N VAL A 66 3.21 12.73 -26.05
CA VAL A 66 1.81 12.29 -26.04
C VAL A 66 0.90 13.45 -25.63
N TRP A 67 0.26 14.10 -26.59
CA TRP A 67 -0.58 15.28 -26.40
C TRP A 67 -1.94 15.17 -27.10
N GLY A 68 -2.86 16.06 -26.76
CA GLY A 68 -4.13 16.23 -27.44
C GLY A 68 -4.98 14.97 -27.46
N ASP A 69 -5.54 14.64 -28.62
CA ASP A 69 -6.46 13.50 -28.80
C ASP A 69 -5.81 12.17 -28.44
N ARG A 70 -4.51 12.01 -28.71
CA ARG A 70 -3.77 10.80 -28.33
C ARG A 70 -3.74 10.59 -26.82
N PHE A 71 -3.52 11.64 -26.03
CA PHE A 71 -3.55 11.54 -24.57
C PHE A 71 -4.91 11.07 -24.05
N TRP A 72 -6.00 11.62 -24.59
CA TRP A 72 -7.35 11.24 -24.20
C TRP A 72 -7.73 9.83 -24.66
N SER A 73 -7.27 9.42 -25.84
CA SER A 73 -7.40 8.03 -26.31
C SER A 73 -6.66 7.06 -25.38
N ASP A 74 -5.40 7.35 -25.06
CA ASP A 74 -4.58 6.54 -24.16
C ASP A 74 -5.23 6.40 -22.76
N LEU A 75 -5.85 7.49 -22.26
CA LEU A 75 -6.58 7.46 -21.00
C LEU A 75 -7.86 6.61 -21.09
N TRP A 76 -8.57 6.71 -22.23
CA TRP A 76 -9.75 5.88 -22.48
C TRP A 76 -9.39 4.40 -22.58
N ASP A 77 -8.27 4.07 -23.21
CA ASP A 77 -7.76 2.69 -23.27
C ASP A 77 -7.46 2.14 -21.87
N ILE A 78 -6.94 2.95 -20.95
CA ILE A 78 -6.78 2.57 -19.54
C ILE A 78 -8.13 2.32 -18.86
N PHE A 79 -9.16 3.15 -19.16
CA PHE A 79 -10.48 3.03 -18.52
C PHE A 79 -11.27 1.82 -19.00
N THR A 80 -11.12 1.44 -20.26
CA THR A 80 -11.85 0.35 -20.92
C THR A 80 -11.04 -0.94 -21.02
N GLY A 81 -9.76 -0.85 -20.74
CA GLY A 81 -8.84 -1.98 -20.81
C GLY A 81 -9.01 -3.01 -19.70
N PRO A 82 -8.35 -4.16 -19.85
CA PRO A 82 -8.37 -5.22 -18.86
C PRO A 82 -7.70 -4.76 -17.55
N GLY A 83 -8.26 -5.17 -16.42
CA GLY A 83 -7.68 -4.89 -15.09
C GLY A 83 -6.92 -6.06 -14.48
N LYS A 84 -6.79 -7.20 -15.18
CA LYS A 84 -6.16 -8.42 -14.63
C LYS A 84 -4.67 -8.20 -14.31
N LEU A 85 -4.17 -8.91 -13.32
CA LEU A 85 -2.74 -9.00 -13.03
C LEU A 85 -1.99 -9.72 -14.17
N VAL A 86 -0.98 -9.16 -14.81
CA VAL A 86 -0.43 -7.81 -14.59
C VAL A 86 -0.65 -7.02 -15.87
N THR A 87 -1.59 -6.09 -15.90
CA THR A 87 -1.79 -5.23 -17.07
C THR A 87 -0.96 -3.97 -16.93
N ASP A 88 0.01 -3.77 -17.82
CA ASP A 88 0.88 -2.60 -17.81
C ASP A 88 0.17 -1.39 -18.45
N TYR A 89 -0.22 -0.42 -17.64
CA TYR A 89 -0.90 0.79 -18.12
C TYR A 89 -0.01 1.73 -18.93
N PHE A 90 1.33 1.58 -18.87
CA PHE A 90 2.21 2.32 -19.76
C PHE A 90 2.16 1.81 -21.20
N SER A 91 1.99 0.50 -21.34
CA SER A 91 1.88 -0.15 -22.65
C SER A 91 0.43 -0.13 -23.20
N LEU A 92 -0.57 -0.20 -22.31
CA LEU A 92 -1.98 -0.16 -22.69
C LEU A 92 -2.40 1.24 -23.16
N GLY A 93 -1.97 2.27 -22.46
CA GLY A 93 -2.16 3.67 -22.77
C GLY A 93 -0.80 4.36 -22.93
N SER A 94 -0.46 5.20 -21.97
CA SER A 94 0.85 5.86 -21.92
C SER A 94 1.27 6.19 -20.50
N LEU A 95 2.55 6.51 -20.31
CA LEU A 95 3.07 7.01 -19.04
C LEU A 95 2.27 8.22 -18.53
N ALA A 96 1.95 9.18 -19.40
CA ALA A 96 1.20 10.38 -19.04
C ALA A 96 -0.23 10.06 -18.62
N ALA A 97 -0.92 9.18 -19.36
CA ALA A 97 -2.28 8.77 -19.04
C ALA A 97 -2.34 7.98 -17.72
N ALA A 98 -1.36 7.13 -17.44
CA ALA A 98 -1.27 6.39 -16.18
C ALA A 98 -1.01 7.32 -14.98
N MET A 99 -0.14 8.33 -15.12
CA MET A 99 0.08 9.36 -14.09
C MET A 99 -1.20 10.15 -13.81
N PHE A 100 -1.94 10.50 -14.85
CA PHE A 100 -3.21 11.21 -14.72
C PHE A 100 -4.29 10.35 -14.07
N ASN A 101 -4.39 9.06 -14.44
CA ASN A 101 -5.29 8.10 -13.78
C ASN A 101 -5.01 8.00 -12.28
N ALA A 102 -3.72 7.91 -11.89
CA ALA A 102 -3.33 7.91 -10.48
C ALA A 102 -3.73 9.20 -9.76
N SER A 103 -3.58 10.35 -10.44
CA SER A 103 -4.04 11.64 -9.90
C SER A 103 -5.57 11.69 -9.71
N LEU A 104 -6.36 11.22 -10.68
CA LEU A 104 -7.82 11.19 -10.58
C LEU A 104 -8.31 10.32 -9.41
N CYS A 105 -7.82 9.09 -9.31
CA CYS A 105 -8.18 8.17 -8.25
C CYS A 105 -7.75 8.69 -6.87
N GLY A 106 -6.52 9.20 -6.78
CA GLY A 106 -5.98 9.78 -5.55
C GLY A 106 -6.72 11.03 -5.13
N PHE A 107 -7.12 11.89 -6.06
CA PHE A 107 -7.92 13.09 -5.79
C PHE A 107 -9.30 12.70 -5.25
N ALA A 108 -9.98 11.73 -5.86
CA ALA A 108 -11.26 11.22 -5.38
C ALA A 108 -11.16 10.72 -3.92
N CYS A 109 -10.13 9.91 -3.60
CA CYS A 109 -9.88 9.44 -2.25
C CYS A 109 -9.62 10.62 -1.28
N SER A 110 -8.80 11.61 -1.69
CA SER A 110 -8.48 12.78 -0.88
C SER A 110 -9.71 13.62 -0.55
N VAL A 111 -10.59 13.83 -1.54
CA VAL A 111 -11.87 14.54 -1.36
C VAL A 111 -12.77 13.78 -0.40
N ILE A 112 -12.92 12.46 -0.56
CA ILE A 112 -13.77 11.64 0.30
C ILE A 112 -13.28 11.65 1.76
N ILE A 113 -11.97 11.49 1.98
CA ILE A 113 -11.35 11.54 3.31
C ILE A 113 -11.64 12.91 3.98
N THR A 114 -11.50 13.99 3.21
CA THR A 114 -11.68 15.35 3.73
C THR A 114 -13.15 15.68 3.99
N ALA A 115 -14.03 15.36 3.04
CA ALA A 115 -15.48 15.63 3.12
C ALA A 115 -16.14 14.89 4.31
N ASN A 116 -15.70 13.67 4.60
CA ASN A 116 -16.20 12.90 5.75
C ASN A 116 -15.52 13.26 7.07
N ARG A 117 -14.65 14.27 7.10
CA ARG A 117 -13.88 14.68 8.28
C ARG A 117 -13.18 13.51 8.97
N ALA A 118 -12.77 12.50 8.19
CA ALA A 118 -12.10 11.32 8.71
C ALA A 118 -10.76 11.70 9.35
N ARG A 119 -10.42 11.06 10.47
CA ARG A 119 -9.07 11.15 11.03
C ARG A 119 -8.15 10.25 10.21
N ALA A 120 -7.25 10.85 9.43
CA ALA A 120 -6.22 10.10 8.74
C ALA A 120 -5.21 9.56 9.76
N ASN A 121 -4.91 8.28 9.67
CA ASN A 121 -3.91 7.56 10.45
C ASN A 121 -3.01 6.74 9.51
N SER A 122 -2.06 5.98 10.04
CA SER A 122 -1.17 5.12 9.26
C SER A 122 -1.94 4.12 8.38
N THR A 123 -3.06 3.56 8.85
CA THR A 123 -3.91 2.66 8.06
C THR A 123 -4.60 3.39 6.91
N THR A 124 -5.05 4.63 7.11
CA THR A 124 -5.60 5.48 6.03
C THR A 124 -4.54 5.77 4.98
N PHE A 125 -3.32 6.07 5.41
CA PHE A 125 -2.17 6.25 4.54
C PHE A 125 -1.87 4.98 3.73
N ALA A 126 -1.80 3.83 4.41
CA ALA A 126 -1.56 2.54 3.77
C ALA A 126 -2.61 2.22 2.68
N ALA A 127 -3.88 2.45 2.98
CA ALA A 127 -4.96 2.23 2.03
C ALA A 127 -4.86 3.17 0.82
N PHE A 128 -4.55 4.45 1.05
CA PHE A 128 -4.34 5.43 -0.03
C PHE A 128 -3.15 5.04 -0.92
N ILE A 129 -2.01 4.69 -0.32
CA ILE A 129 -0.82 4.27 -1.07
C ILE A 129 -1.12 3.04 -1.94
N LEU A 130 -1.94 2.09 -1.45
CA LEU A 130 -2.32 0.93 -2.25
C LEU A 130 -3.28 1.28 -3.39
N VAL A 131 -4.19 2.24 -3.23
CA VAL A 131 -4.96 2.77 -4.36
C VAL A 131 -4.02 3.32 -5.42
N ILE A 132 -3.10 4.19 -5.04
CA ILE A 132 -2.11 4.78 -5.96
C ILE A 132 -1.27 3.69 -6.63
N ALA A 133 -0.78 2.70 -5.87
CA ALA A 133 0.01 1.59 -6.40
C ALA A 133 -0.69 0.89 -7.57
N HIS A 134 -1.97 0.63 -7.43
CA HIS A 134 -2.73 -0.12 -8.43
C HIS A 134 -3.23 0.74 -9.60
N CYS A 135 -3.20 2.06 -9.50
CA CYS A 135 -3.55 2.96 -10.61
C CYS A 135 -2.59 2.88 -11.80
N PHE A 136 -1.48 2.16 -11.67
CA PHE A 136 -0.53 1.89 -12.75
C PHE A 136 -0.74 0.52 -13.39
N TYR A 137 -1.59 -0.33 -12.79
CA TYR A 137 -1.97 -1.65 -13.29
C TYR A 137 -3.26 -2.13 -12.62
N GLY A 138 -4.33 -2.21 -13.37
CA GLY A 138 -5.58 -2.85 -12.95
C GLY A 138 -6.64 -1.98 -12.28
N LEU A 139 -6.27 -0.86 -11.63
CA LEU A 139 -7.21 0.08 -11.03
C LEU A 139 -7.29 1.36 -11.85
N ASN A 140 -8.50 1.79 -12.17
CA ASN A 140 -8.73 3.07 -12.83
C ASN A 140 -9.96 3.79 -12.23
N PHE A 141 -10.17 5.02 -12.68
CA PHE A 141 -11.25 5.86 -12.16
C PHE A 141 -12.65 5.31 -12.43
N VAL A 142 -12.83 4.43 -13.42
CA VAL A 142 -14.13 3.83 -13.75
C VAL A 142 -14.40 2.61 -12.87
N ASN A 143 -13.43 1.70 -12.72
CA ASN A 143 -13.63 0.39 -12.09
C ASN A 143 -13.55 0.39 -10.55
N MET A 144 -13.04 1.48 -9.95
CA MET A 144 -12.85 1.55 -8.49
C MET A 144 -14.17 1.63 -7.68
N TRP A 145 -15.25 2.15 -8.27
CA TRP A 145 -16.42 2.58 -7.51
C TRP A 145 -17.30 1.46 -6.98
N PRO A 146 -17.69 0.42 -7.72
CA PRO A 146 -18.64 -0.56 -7.21
C PRO A 146 -18.17 -1.25 -5.91
N PRO A 147 -16.93 -1.78 -5.78
CA PRO A 147 -16.46 -2.34 -4.52
C PRO A 147 -16.34 -1.28 -3.42
N PHE A 148 -15.91 -0.06 -3.76
CA PHE A 148 -15.84 1.06 -2.81
C PHE A 148 -17.21 1.38 -2.22
N ILE A 149 -18.24 1.53 -3.09
CA ILE A 149 -19.62 1.78 -2.67
C ILE A 149 -20.16 0.63 -1.83
N GLY A 150 -19.76 -0.62 -2.10
CA GLY A 150 -20.15 -1.78 -1.32
C GLY A 150 -19.81 -1.64 0.17
N VAL A 151 -18.64 -1.11 0.51
CA VAL A 151 -18.27 -0.82 1.89
C VAL A 151 -19.11 0.32 2.49
N LEU A 152 -19.46 1.33 1.69
CA LEU A 152 -20.39 2.39 2.16
C LEU A 152 -21.77 1.83 2.46
N VAL A 153 -22.27 0.91 1.61
CA VAL A 153 -23.54 0.20 1.86
C VAL A 153 -23.46 -0.63 3.14
N TYR A 154 -22.33 -1.34 3.37
CA TYR A 154 -22.08 -2.03 4.64
C TYR A 154 -22.22 -1.07 5.83
N CYS A 155 -21.58 0.09 5.79
CA CYS A 155 -21.65 1.08 6.86
C CYS A 155 -23.09 1.55 7.12
N LEU A 156 -23.88 1.77 6.06
CA LEU A 156 -25.28 2.19 6.17
C LEU A 156 -26.16 1.09 6.81
N VAL A 157 -26.00 -0.16 6.37
CA VAL A 157 -26.79 -1.30 6.85
C VAL A 157 -26.44 -1.63 8.30
N THR A 158 -25.16 -1.64 8.64
CA THR A 158 -24.68 -2.00 9.99
C THR A 158 -24.62 -0.81 10.95
N LYS A 159 -24.96 0.41 10.47
CA LYS A 159 -24.91 1.68 11.22
C LYS A 159 -23.52 2.02 11.76
N HIS A 160 -22.47 1.57 11.09
CA HIS A 160 -21.10 1.96 11.41
C HIS A 160 -20.78 3.33 10.76
N PRO A 161 -19.99 4.18 11.43
CA PRO A 161 -19.59 5.45 10.84
C PRO A 161 -18.74 5.26 9.57
N ILE A 162 -19.13 5.91 8.47
CA ILE A 162 -18.41 5.84 7.19
C ILE A 162 -16.96 6.30 7.37
N ARG A 163 -16.74 7.39 8.12
CA ARG A 163 -15.42 7.97 8.37
C ARG A 163 -14.39 6.98 8.96
N ASP A 164 -14.86 5.98 9.72
CA ASP A 164 -14.00 5.01 10.40
C ASP A 164 -13.71 3.79 9.48
N ASN A 165 -14.41 3.65 8.35
CA ASN A 165 -14.31 2.54 7.40
C ASN A 165 -13.78 2.94 6.02
N LEU A 166 -13.40 4.21 5.80
CA LEU A 166 -12.92 4.68 4.49
C LEU A 166 -11.66 3.95 4.02
N HIS A 167 -10.78 3.56 4.94
CA HIS A 167 -9.61 2.76 4.60
C HIS A 167 -10.00 1.37 4.06
N ILE A 168 -11.08 0.75 4.58
CA ILE A 168 -11.58 -0.52 4.07
C ILE A 168 -12.22 -0.33 2.70
N ALA A 169 -12.93 0.78 2.47
CA ALA A 169 -13.48 1.12 1.15
C ALA A 169 -12.35 1.29 0.10
N MET A 170 -11.25 1.93 0.47
CA MET A 170 -10.06 1.99 -0.40
C MET A 170 -9.43 0.61 -0.62
N PHE A 171 -9.34 -0.25 0.40
CA PHE A 171 -8.83 -1.62 0.23
C PHE A 171 -9.71 -2.46 -0.70
N SER A 172 -11.04 -2.29 -0.66
CA SER A 172 -11.96 -3.06 -1.50
C SER A 172 -11.76 -2.82 -3.00
N THR A 173 -11.13 -1.70 -3.39
CA THR A 173 -10.78 -1.42 -4.80
C THR A 173 -9.82 -2.45 -5.41
N ALA A 174 -9.19 -3.31 -4.60
CA ALA A 174 -8.41 -4.44 -5.10
C ALA A 174 -9.24 -5.46 -5.91
N LEU A 175 -10.58 -5.39 -5.86
CA LEU A 175 -11.51 -6.17 -6.67
C LEU A 175 -11.87 -5.49 -8.00
N ALA A 176 -11.31 -4.32 -8.29
CA ALA A 176 -11.58 -3.54 -9.51
C ALA A 176 -11.39 -4.31 -10.83
N PRO A 177 -10.43 -5.27 -10.96
CA PRO A 177 -10.31 -6.05 -12.19
C PRO A 177 -11.55 -6.86 -12.56
N PHE A 178 -12.33 -7.34 -11.58
CA PHE A 178 -13.62 -7.98 -11.87
C PHE A 178 -14.60 -7.00 -12.52
N ILE A 179 -14.57 -5.73 -12.08
CA ILE A 179 -15.46 -4.69 -12.62
C ILE A 179 -15.13 -4.39 -14.08
N SER A 180 -13.84 -4.24 -14.42
CA SER A 180 -13.43 -4.08 -15.82
C SER A 180 -13.84 -5.28 -16.68
N ASP A 181 -13.61 -6.50 -16.17
CA ASP A 181 -14.00 -7.71 -16.92
C ASP A 181 -15.51 -7.77 -17.15
N PHE A 182 -16.32 -7.47 -16.14
CA PHE A 182 -17.79 -7.43 -16.30
C PHE A 182 -18.22 -6.37 -17.29
N LEU A 183 -17.73 -5.15 -17.17
CA LEU A 183 -18.16 -4.04 -18.01
C LEU A 183 -17.89 -4.27 -19.50
N PHE A 184 -16.74 -4.85 -19.84
CA PHE A 184 -16.25 -4.86 -21.22
C PHE A 184 -16.15 -6.26 -21.83
N TYR A 185 -15.94 -7.30 -21.03
CA TYR A 185 -15.55 -8.62 -21.52
C TYR A 185 -16.50 -9.76 -21.12
N TYR A 186 -17.28 -9.62 -20.04
CA TYR A 186 -18.16 -10.68 -19.55
C TYR A 186 -19.64 -10.44 -19.91
N PRO A 187 -20.43 -11.46 -20.33
CA PRO A 187 -19.95 -12.76 -20.79
C PRO A 187 -19.34 -12.65 -22.19
N PRO A 188 -18.44 -13.55 -22.57
CA PRO A 188 -17.93 -13.58 -23.95
C PRO A 188 -19.07 -13.91 -24.92
N GLY A 189 -19.07 -13.30 -26.12
CA GLY A 189 -20.03 -13.55 -27.20
C GLY A 189 -20.97 -12.38 -27.45
N ASN A 190 -22.18 -12.68 -27.99
CA ASN A 190 -23.14 -11.67 -28.49
C ASN A 190 -23.97 -11.03 -27.37
N ALA A 191 -23.34 -10.50 -26.34
CA ALA A 191 -24.06 -9.74 -25.32
C ALA A 191 -24.62 -8.43 -25.90
N LEU A 192 -25.80 -8.01 -25.44
CA LEU A 192 -26.33 -6.69 -25.74
C LEU A 192 -25.38 -5.61 -25.23
N LYS A 193 -24.91 -4.72 -26.11
CA LYS A 193 -23.96 -3.65 -25.80
C LYS A 193 -24.57 -2.26 -26.00
N ILE A 194 -24.15 -1.32 -25.17
CA ILE A 194 -24.35 0.12 -25.32
C ILE A 194 -22.95 0.72 -25.48
N GLY A 195 -22.54 1.03 -26.71
CA GLY A 195 -21.14 1.34 -27.04
C GLY A 195 -20.25 0.16 -26.74
N GLU A 196 -19.23 0.36 -25.91
CA GLU A 196 -18.30 -0.69 -25.49
C GLU A 196 -18.80 -1.51 -24.28
N PHE A 197 -19.83 -1.02 -23.56
CA PHE A 197 -20.32 -1.63 -22.34
C PHE A 197 -21.31 -2.76 -22.60
N SER A 198 -21.09 -3.90 -21.94
CA SER A 198 -22.08 -4.98 -21.87
C SER A 198 -23.21 -4.58 -20.91
N VAL A 199 -24.47 -4.67 -21.34
CA VAL A 199 -25.63 -4.38 -20.47
C VAL A 199 -25.67 -5.30 -19.27
N LEU A 200 -25.47 -6.61 -19.48
CA LEU A 200 -25.35 -7.57 -18.37
C LEU A 200 -24.13 -7.26 -17.50
N GLY A 201 -23.03 -6.84 -18.13
CA GLY A 201 -21.81 -6.42 -17.43
C GLY A 201 -22.02 -5.21 -16.51
N ILE A 202 -22.76 -4.21 -16.93
CA ILE A 202 -23.13 -3.06 -16.09
C ILE A 202 -23.91 -3.55 -14.85
N ILE A 203 -24.90 -4.41 -15.04
CA ILE A 203 -25.72 -4.95 -13.96
C ILE A 203 -24.83 -5.75 -12.97
N LEU A 204 -23.97 -6.63 -13.49
CA LEU A 204 -23.05 -7.42 -12.67
C LEU A 204 -22.03 -6.54 -11.95
N SER A 205 -21.46 -5.53 -12.62
CA SER A 205 -20.51 -4.59 -12.02
C SER A 205 -21.10 -3.89 -10.80
N ILE A 206 -22.34 -3.41 -10.92
CA ILE A 206 -23.03 -2.71 -9.85
C ILE A 206 -23.42 -3.71 -8.75
N THR A 207 -24.17 -4.77 -9.08
CA THR A 207 -24.73 -5.69 -8.07
C THR A 207 -23.63 -6.49 -7.38
N PHE A 208 -22.76 -7.11 -8.17
CA PHE A 208 -21.73 -8.00 -7.65
C PHE A 208 -20.56 -7.22 -7.04
N GLY A 209 -20.17 -6.09 -7.64
CA GLY A 209 -19.14 -5.22 -7.10
C GLY A 209 -19.53 -4.65 -5.74
N ILE A 210 -20.78 -4.17 -5.61
CA ILE A 210 -21.31 -3.70 -4.32
C ILE A 210 -21.38 -4.85 -3.30
N PHE A 211 -21.89 -6.01 -3.70
CA PHE A 211 -21.97 -7.18 -2.82
C PHE A 211 -20.59 -7.63 -2.33
N ALA A 212 -19.61 -7.74 -3.23
CA ALA A 212 -18.25 -8.12 -2.87
C ALA A 212 -17.61 -7.09 -1.92
N GLY A 213 -17.74 -5.79 -2.21
CA GLY A 213 -17.28 -4.73 -1.33
C GLY A 213 -17.95 -4.74 0.05
N PHE A 214 -19.25 -5.05 0.10
CA PHE A 214 -20.01 -5.20 1.36
C PHE A 214 -19.47 -6.30 2.26
N LEU A 215 -18.92 -7.38 1.68
CA LEU A 215 -18.37 -8.51 2.46
C LEU A 215 -16.97 -8.22 3.02
N VAL A 216 -16.18 -7.34 2.41
CA VAL A 216 -14.77 -7.09 2.79
C VAL A 216 -14.61 -6.73 4.27
N PRO A 217 -15.39 -5.79 4.87
CA PRO A 217 -15.24 -5.43 6.28
C PRO A 217 -15.48 -6.61 7.24
N ALA A 218 -16.37 -7.52 6.88
CA ALA A 218 -16.69 -8.69 7.72
C ALA A 218 -15.57 -9.77 7.65
N LEU A 219 -14.85 -9.88 6.53
CA LEU A 219 -13.83 -10.91 6.32
C LEU A 219 -12.47 -10.55 6.94
N ILE A 220 -12.10 -9.26 6.97
CA ILE A 220 -10.77 -8.81 7.42
C ILE A 220 -10.44 -9.28 8.85
N PRO A 221 -11.31 -9.16 9.88
CA PRO A 221 -10.97 -9.58 11.23
C PRO A 221 -10.67 -11.08 11.34
N GLY A 222 -11.51 -11.92 10.69
CA GLY A 222 -11.33 -13.37 10.69
C GLY A 222 -10.03 -13.80 10.03
N THR A 223 -9.72 -13.25 8.86
CA THR A 223 -8.48 -13.58 8.14
C THR A 223 -7.23 -13.03 8.83
N ALA A 224 -7.31 -11.86 9.46
CA ALA A 224 -6.23 -11.32 10.26
C ALA A 224 -5.89 -12.21 11.47
N ALA A 225 -6.90 -12.85 12.08
CA ALA A 225 -6.71 -13.80 13.16
C ALA A 225 -5.94 -15.06 12.72
N MET A 226 -6.07 -15.50 11.46
CA MET A 226 -5.39 -16.69 10.93
C MET A 226 -3.87 -16.56 10.93
N HIS A 227 -3.34 -15.37 10.62
CA HIS A 227 -1.90 -15.09 10.65
C HIS A 227 -1.47 -14.27 11.86
N ARG A 228 -2.37 -14.06 12.83
CA ARG A 228 -2.14 -13.38 14.12
C ARG A 228 -1.45 -12.01 13.99
N GLY A 229 -1.69 -11.28 12.92
CA GLY A 229 -1.08 -9.96 12.70
C GLY A 229 0.34 -9.98 12.12
N TYR A 230 0.96 -11.14 11.91
CA TYR A 230 2.32 -11.24 11.35
C TYR A 230 2.40 -10.99 9.84
N ASN A 231 1.28 -10.76 9.18
CA ASN A 231 1.21 -10.14 7.85
C ASN A 231 0.51 -8.80 7.98
N MET A 232 1.19 -7.72 7.61
CA MET A 232 0.63 -6.37 7.67
C MET A 232 -0.49 -6.16 6.64
N TYR A 233 -0.47 -6.86 5.50
CA TYR A 233 -1.52 -6.84 4.47
C TYR A 233 -2.75 -7.66 4.88
N LYS A 234 -3.38 -7.32 6.02
CA LYS A 234 -4.54 -8.05 6.57
C LYS A 234 -5.68 -8.17 5.56
N ALA A 235 -5.97 -7.08 4.84
CA ALA A 235 -6.97 -7.04 3.78
C ALA A 235 -6.61 -7.93 2.58
N GLY A 236 -5.32 -8.16 2.31
CA GLY A 236 -4.86 -8.98 1.18
C GLY A 236 -5.33 -10.42 1.26
N LEU A 237 -5.24 -11.05 2.43
CA LEU A 237 -5.73 -12.40 2.64
C LEU A 237 -7.26 -12.48 2.50
N ALA A 238 -7.99 -11.53 3.10
CA ALA A 238 -9.45 -11.47 3.02
C ALA A 238 -9.96 -11.33 1.58
N ILE A 239 -9.39 -10.36 0.86
CA ILE A 239 -9.78 -10.05 -0.52
C ILE A 239 -9.32 -11.15 -1.48
N GLY A 240 -8.16 -11.78 -1.23
CA GLY A 240 -7.68 -12.92 -2.00
C GLY A 240 -8.63 -14.13 -1.90
N ILE A 241 -9.06 -14.49 -0.70
CA ILE A 241 -10.05 -15.56 -0.47
C ILE A 241 -11.37 -15.19 -1.14
N LEU A 242 -11.89 -13.98 -0.92
CA LEU A 242 -13.12 -13.51 -1.57
C LEU A 242 -13.00 -13.59 -3.09
N GLY A 243 -11.88 -13.15 -3.65
CA GLY A 243 -11.63 -13.20 -5.10
C GLY A 243 -11.63 -14.62 -5.66
N ILE A 244 -11.12 -15.61 -4.91
CA ILE A 244 -11.21 -17.03 -5.31
C ILE A 244 -12.70 -17.45 -5.40
N PHE A 245 -13.52 -17.13 -4.40
CA PHE A 245 -14.95 -17.47 -4.43
C PHE A 245 -15.67 -16.79 -5.60
N VAL A 246 -15.41 -15.50 -5.83
CA VAL A 246 -15.98 -14.75 -6.95
C VAL A 246 -15.58 -15.38 -8.29
N TYR A 247 -14.29 -15.67 -8.46
CA TYR A 247 -13.76 -16.30 -9.67
C TYR A 247 -14.35 -17.69 -9.90
N CYS A 248 -14.38 -18.54 -8.87
CA CYS A 248 -14.96 -19.86 -8.98
C CYS A 248 -16.43 -19.81 -9.32
N PHE A 249 -17.20 -18.95 -8.66
CA PHE A 249 -18.64 -18.83 -8.92
C PHE A 249 -18.92 -18.36 -10.36
N LEU A 250 -18.33 -17.25 -10.81
CA LEU A 250 -18.68 -16.62 -12.08
C LEU A 250 -18.05 -17.28 -13.31
N TYR A 251 -16.88 -17.87 -13.17
CA TYR A 251 -16.15 -18.43 -14.31
C TYR A 251 -16.13 -19.96 -14.30
N LYS A 252 -15.79 -20.58 -13.16
CA LYS A 252 -15.65 -22.04 -13.09
C LYS A 252 -17.00 -22.75 -13.03
N THR A 253 -17.92 -22.26 -12.15
CA THR A 253 -19.24 -22.90 -11.99
C THR A 253 -20.10 -22.79 -13.25
N PHE A 254 -20.03 -21.64 -13.95
CA PHE A 254 -20.77 -21.45 -15.18
C PHE A 254 -20.01 -21.95 -16.42
N GLY A 255 -18.77 -22.44 -16.27
CA GLY A 255 -17.95 -22.90 -17.40
C GLY A 255 -17.56 -21.79 -18.38
N ILE A 256 -17.57 -20.52 -17.96
CA ILE A 256 -17.22 -19.37 -18.78
C ILE A 256 -15.73 -19.08 -18.55
N PRO A 257 -14.82 -19.32 -19.51
CA PRO A 257 -13.43 -18.93 -19.33
C PRO A 257 -13.31 -17.40 -19.31
N PRO A 258 -12.49 -16.84 -18.44
CA PRO A 258 -12.16 -15.41 -18.52
C PRO A 258 -11.49 -15.14 -19.87
N GLN A 259 -11.77 -13.99 -20.46
CA GLN A 259 -11.09 -13.62 -21.69
C GLN A 259 -9.59 -13.52 -21.46
N ASP A 260 -8.81 -14.11 -22.36
CA ASP A 260 -7.38 -13.92 -22.39
C ASP A 260 -7.10 -12.53 -22.98
N THR A 261 -6.86 -11.57 -22.09
CA THR A 261 -6.64 -10.18 -22.47
C THR A 261 -5.19 -9.87 -22.79
N GLY A 262 -4.35 -10.91 -22.86
CA GLY A 262 -2.91 -10.77 -23.02
C GLY A 262 -2.26 -9.99 -21.86
N VAL A 263 -1.25 -10.53 -21.28
CA VAL A 263 -0.44 -9.76 -20.32
C VAL A 263 0.39 -8.77 -21.14
N VAL A 264 -0.01 -7.50 -21.12
CA VAL A 264 0.81 -6.44 -21.71
C VAL A 264 2.01 -6.27 -20.82
N THR A 265 3.10 -6.90 -21.15
CA THR A 265 4.39 -6.69 -20.50
C THR A 265 5.12 -5.59 -21.26
N GLY A 266 5.72 -4.65 -20.55
CA GLY A 266 6.63 -3.67 -21.16
C GLY A 266 7.71 -4.38 -21.99
N ALA A 267 8.31 -3.66 -22.92
CA ALA A 267 9.26 -4.15 -23.91
C ALA A 267 10.58 -4.64 -23.30
N GLY A 268 10.50 -5.43 -22.24
CA GLY A 268 11.64 -6.06 -21.61
C GLY A 268 12.72 -5.07 -21.17
N TYR A 269 13.89 -5.57 -21.03
CA TYR A 269 15.04 -4.88 -20.49
C TYR A 269 15.59 -3.73 -21.38
N GLU A 270 15.31 -3.71 -22.70
CA GLU A 270 15.67 -2.57 -23.55
C GLU A 270 14.93 -1.28 -23.15
N ALA A 271 13.73 -1.41 -22.58
CA ALA A 271 13.02 -0.30 -21.95
C ALA A 271 13.80 0.35 -20.78
N PHE A 272 14.82 -0.34 -20.26
CA PHE A 272 15.69 0.14 -19.20
C PHE A 272 16.46 1.42 -19.56
N ARG A 273 16.81 1.62 -20.84
CA ARG A 273 17.45 2.84 -21.36
C ARG A 273 16.44 3.86 -21.89
N SER A 274 15.15 3.59 -21.76
CA SER A 274 14.08 4.42 -22.32
C SER A 274 13.87 5.70 -21.51
N THR A 275 13.11 6.62 -22.11
CA THR A 275 12.60 7.83 -21.45
C THR A 275 11.87 7.49 -20.14
N HIS A 276 11.12 6.37 -20.09
CA HIS A 276 10.43 5.91 -18.89
C HIS A 276 11.39 5.63 -17.73
N TYR A 277 12.54 5.00 -17.99
CA TYR A 277 13.53 4.72 -16.95
C TYR A 277 14.00 6.00 -16.26
N TRP A 278 14.42 7.00 -17.03
CA TRP A 278 14.90 8.26 -16.46
C TRP A 278 13.80 9.02 -15.76
N PHE A 279 12.63 9.12 -16.39
CA PHE A 279 11.48 9.80 -15.79
C PHE A 279 11.11 9.20 -14.43
N ILE A 280 10.96 7.86 -14.36
CA ILE A 280 10.57 7.15 -13.14
C ILE A 280 11.62 7.32 -12.03
N ASN A 281 12.90 7.14 -12.36
CA ASN A 281 13.96 7.35 -11.37
C ASN A 281 13.99 8.78 -10.84
N CYS A 282 13.93 9.79 -11.73
CA CYS A 282 13.91 11.19 -11.32
C CYS A 282 12.66 11.51 -10.46
N PHE A 283 11.50 11.01 -10.85
CA PHE A 283 10.26 11.21 -10.11
C PHE A 283 10.35 10.65 -8.68
N PHE A 284 10.74 9.38 -8.53
CA PHE A 284 10.83 8.75 -7.21
C PHE A 284 11.97 9.31 -6.36
N ILE A 285 13.15 9.56 -6.94
CA ILE A 285 14.25 10.18 -6.21
C ILE A 285 13.80 11.54 -5.66
N SER A 286 13.09 12.33 -6.47
CA SER A 286 12.59 13.65 -6.05
C SER A 286 11.61 13.53 -4.88
N ILE A 287 10.64 12.62 -4.95
CA ILE A 287 9.67 12.38 -3.86
C ILE A 287 10.36 11.93 -2.59
N PHE A 288 11.28 10.95 -2.69
CA PHE A 288 11.95 10.39 -1.52
C PHE A 288 12.91 11.38 -0.87
N LEU A 289 13.66 12.14 -1.65
CA LEU A 289 14.53 13.19 -1.13
C LEU A 289 13.73 14.34 -0.53
N LEU A 290 12.60 14.72 -1.12
CA LEU A 290 11.72 15.74 -0.57
C LEU A 290 11.12 15.28 0.77
N ALA A 291 10.61 14.06 0.85
CA ALA A 291 10.09 13.48 2.08
C ALA A 291 11.18 13.43 3.17
N LEU A 292 12.38 12.98 2.81
CA LEU A 292 13.54 12.93 3.71
C LEU A 292 13.92 14.34 4.21
N LEU A 293 13.98 15.33 3.32
CA LEU A 293 14.32 16.70 3.66
C LEU A 293 13.27 17.33 4.58
N VAL A 294 11.97 17.16 4.25
CA VAL A 294 10.87 17.65 5.10
C VAL A 294 10.91 16.96 6.46
N GLY A 295 11.03 15.64 6.49
CA GLY A 295 11.14 14.88 7.74
C GLY A 295 12.34 15.31 8.58
N PHE A 296 13.52 15.44 7.99
CA PHE A 296 14.73 15.89 8.64
C PHE A 296 14.58 17.30 9.24
N THR A 297 14.05 18.25 8.45
CA THR A 297 13.86 19.62 8.92
C THR A 297 12.84 19.72 10.07
N GLN A 298 11.77 18.93 10.01
CA GLN A 298 10.74 18.89 11.05
C GLN A 298 11.19 18.10 12.30
N ASN A 299 12.12 17.16 12.15
CA ASN A 299 12.73 16.44 13.27
C ASN A 299 13.92 17.20 13.88
N GLY A 300 13.90 18.53 13.85
CA GLY A 300 14.95 19.36 14.43
C GLY A 300 16.28 19.32 13.68
N ARG A 301 16.26 19.10 12.38
CA ARG A 301 17.44 18.91 11.50
C ARG A 301 18.34 17.77 12.03
N SER A 302 17.72 16.66 12.45
CA SER A 302 18.42 15.55 13.07
C SER A 302 17.78 14.21 12.67
N PHE A 303 18.59 13.16 12.62
CA PHE A 303 18.15 11.76 12.55
C PHE A 303 17.95 11.13 13.95
N LYS A 304 17.86 11.94 15.00
CA LYS A 304 17.63 11.47 16.36
C LYS A 304 16.38 10.58 16.39
N ASN A 305 16.45 9.49 17.15
CA ASN A 305 15.43 8.44 17.26
C ASN A 305 15.18 7.57 16.01
N TYR A 306 15.77 7.84 14.84
CA TYR A 306 15.61 6.96 13.68
C TYR A 306 16.17 5.55 13.94
N ARG A 307 17.27 5.44 14.70
CA ARG A 307 17.81 4.14 15.13
C ARG A 307 16.85 3.37 16.04
N LYS A 308 16.08 4.08 16.90
CA LYS A 308 15.03 3.46 17.73
C LYS A 308 13.90 2.94 16.83
N LEU A 309 13.43 3.71 15.84
CA LEU A 309 12.44 3.28 14.87
C LEU A 309 12.90 2.00 14.13
N THR A 310 14.13 1.98 13.61
CA THR A 310 14.65 0.80 12.89
C THR A 310 15.01 -0.38 13.79
N SER A 311 14.85 -0.24 15.10
CA SER A 311 15.01 -1.34 16.07
C SER A 311 13.68 -2.00 16.42
N CYS A 312 12.54 -1.41 16.05
CA CYS A 312 11.22 -1.98 16.29
C CYS A 312 10.99 -3.25 15.47
N SER A 313 10.16 -4.14 15.99
CA SER A 313 9.77 -5.37 15.27
C SER A 313 8.85 -5.10 14.09
N GLY A 314 8.02 -4.08 14.19
CA GLY A 314 6.93 -3.79 13.24
C GLY A 314 5.64 -4.56 13.54
N TYR A 315 5.58 -5.34 14.62
CA TYR A 315 4.39 -6.09 15.00
C TYR A 315 3.44 -5.23 15.82
N GLY A 316 2.25 -4.97 15.27
CA GLY A 316 1.19 -4.23 15.98
C GLY A 316 1.54 -2.78 16.32
N LEU A 317 2.47 -2.17 15.59
CA LEU A 317 2.94 -0.81 15.83
C LEU A 317 2.32 0.18 14.84
N ASP A 318 2.11 1.40 15.32
CA ASP A 318 1.90 2.60 14.51
C ASP A 318 3.09 3.55 14.73
N PHE A 319 3.92 3.72 13.70
CA PHE A 319 5.09 4.60 13.80
C PHE A 319 4.70 6.08 13.88
N ALA A 320 3.58 6.47 13.27
CA ALA A 320 3.10 7.83 13.36
C ALA A 320 2.70 8.17 14.79
N ASP A 321 2.05 7.26 15.50
CA ASP A 321 1.68 7.45 16.90
C ASP A 321 2.88 7.33 17.83
N LYS A 322 3.78 6.37 17.60
CA LYS A 322 4.95 6.15 18.47
C LYS A 322 6.03 7.20 18.27
N PHE A 323 6.35 7.57 17.05
CA PHE A 323 7.51 8.41 16.71
C PHE A 323 7.14 9.78 16.12
N GLY A 324 5.91 9.95 15.63
CA GLY A 324 5.43 11.14 14.94
C GLY A 324 5.78 11.18 13.45
N MET A 325 5.06 12.00 12.71
CA MET A 325 5.19 12.12 11.25
C MET A 325 6.58 12.52 10.74
N PRO A 326 7.38 13.36 11.42
CA PRO A 326 8.72 13.69 10.94
C PRO A 326 9.62 12.45 10.75
N LEU A 327 9.60 11.50 11.70
CA LEU A 327 10.38 10.26 11.58
C LEU A 327 9.77 9.28 10.57
N CYS A 328 8.44 9.26 10.40
CA CYS A 328 7.79 8.51 9.33
C CYS A 328 8.20 9.01 7.94
N LEU A 329 8.32 10.33 7.74
CA LEU A 329 8.80 10.91 6.47
C LEU A 329 10.28 10.59 6.21
N ILE A 330 11.12 10.61 7.25
CA ILE A 330 12.52 10.16 7.14
C ILE A 330 12.56 8.68 6.72
N ASN A 331 11.75 7.83 7.38
CA ASN A 331 11.67 6.41 7.05
C ASN A 331 11.15 6.17 5.64
N PHE A 332 10.08 6.85 5.23
CA PHE A 332 9.55 6.78 3.87
C PHE A 332 10.59 7.13 2.82
N GLY A 333 11.36 8.22 3.04
CA GLY A 333 12.41 8.65 2.13
C GLY A 333 13.56 7.64 2.05
N ILE A 334 14.12 7.21 3.18
CA ILE A 334 15.24 6.25 3.21
C ILE A 334 14.80 4.90 2.67
N TYR A 335 13.66 4.38 3.12
CA TYR A 335 13.16 3.08 2.68
C TYR A 335 12.80 3.10 1.19
N GLY A 336 12.18 4.18 0.70
CA GLY A 336 11.90 4.36 -0.72
C GLY A 336 13.15 4.36 -1.59
N LEU A 337 14.21 5.06 -1.18
CA LEU A 337 15.50 5.03 -1.87
C LEU A 337 16.12 3.62 -1.87
N CYS A 338 15.99 2.86 -0.77
CA CYS A 338 16.45 1.47 -0.72
C CYS A 338 15.69 0.57 -1.71
N ILE A 339 14.35 0.69 -1.80
CA ILE A 339 13.53 -0.07 -2.76
C ILE A 339 13.90 0.31 -4.20
N LEU A 340 14.03 1.59 -4.50
CA LEU A 340 14.40 2.06 -5.83
C LEU A 340 15.80 1.56 -6.23
N ALA A 341 16.76 1.61 -5.31
CA ALA A 341 18.11 1.09 -5.52
C ALA A 341 18.09 -0.43 -5.76
N TYR A 342 17.30 -1.18 -4.98
CA TYR A 342 17.12 -2.62 -5.19
C TYR A 342 16.57 -2.93 -6.58
N LEU A 343 15.51 -2.25 -7.03
CA LEU A 343 14.93 -2.46 -8.35
C LEU A 343 15.92 -2.16 -9.47
N ASN A 344 16.64 -1.05 -9.36
CA ASN A 344 17.72 -0.74 -10.30
C ASN A 344 18.78 -1.86 -10.32
N ALA A 345 19.20 -2.36 -9.16
CA ALA A 345 20.19 -3.43 -9.08
C ALA A 345 19.70 -4.71 -9.75
N VAL A 346 18.45 -5.15 -9.47
CA VAL A 346 17.93 -6.39 -10.06
C VAL A 346 17.68 -6.27 -11.56
N PHE A 347 17.33 -5.08 -12.07
CA PHE A 347 17.21 -4.86 -13.51
C PHE A 347 18.56 -4.86 -14.24
N TRP A 348 19.65 -4.53 -13.55
CA TRP A 348 20.99 -4.64 -14.10
C TRP A 348 21.55 -6.08 -14.09
N LEU A 349 20.98 -7.01 -13.32
CA LEU A 349 21.48 -8.38 -13.27
C LEU A 349 21.55 -9.07 -14.64
N PRO A 350 20.49 -9.06 -15.49
CA PRO A 350 20.57 -9.69 -16.82
C PRO A 350 21.55 -9.01 -17.78
N VAL A 351 21.87 -7.71 -17.52
CA VAL A 351 22.92 -7.00 -18.29
C VAL A 351 24.30 -7.54 -17.96
N LEU A 352 24.55 -7.73 -16.66
CA LEU A 352 25.84 -8.19 -16.15
C LEU A 352 26.02 -9.69 -16.37
N PHE A 353 24.92 -10.43 -16.37
CA PHE A 353 24.88 -11.89 -16.52
C PHE A 353 23.91 -12.29 -17.65
N PRO A 354 24.34 -12.27 -18.93
CA PRO A 354 23.47 -12.54 -20.08
C PRO A 354 22.84 -13.95 -20.12
N ALA A 355 23.29 -14.87 -19.29
CA ALA A 355 22.68 -16.19 -19.11
C ALA A 355 21.34 -16.12 -18.35
N LEU A 356 21.03 -15.00 -17.71
CA LEU A 356 19.77 -14.80 -17.01
C LEU A 356 18.67 -14.32 -17.97
N PRO A 357 17.41 -14.73 -17.76
CA PRO A 357 16.28 -14.18 -18.50
C PRO A 357 16.18 -12.66 -18.36
N SER A 358 15.70 -11.98 -19.40
CA SER A 358 15.48 -10.53 -19.38
C SER A 358 14.52 -10.12 -18.28
N GLY A 359 14.81 -9.01 -17.61
CA GLY A 359 13.89 -8.38 -16.67
C GLY A 359 12.84 -7.51 -17.36
N VAL A 360 11.77 -7.15 -16.63
CA VAL A 360 10.66 -6.35 -17.17
C VAL A 360 10.95 -4.83 -17.20
N GLY A 361 11.91 -4.35 -16.42
CA GLY A 361 12.21 -2.93 -16.32
C GLY A 361 11.12 -2.11 -15.59
N PHE A 362 11.08 -0.79 -15.83
CA PHE A 362 10.12 0.12 -15.21
C PHE A 362 8.81 0.18 -16.02
N THR A 363 7.97 -0.85 -15.86
CA THR A 363 6.58 -0.88 -16.32
C THR A 363 5.67 -0.13 -15.36
N GLY A 364 4.40 0.08 -15.71
CA GLY A 364 3.40 0.60 -14.79
C GLY A 364 3.27 -0.27 -13.55
N ALA A 365 3.27 -1.61 -13.71
CA ALA A 365 3.23 -2.52 -12.58
C ALA A 365 4.46 -2.36 -11.66
N THR A 366 5.66 -2.17 -12.20
CA THR A 366 6.86 -1.92 -11.40
C THR A 366 6.77 -0.60 -10.62
N VAL A 367 6.25 0.45 -11.23
CA VAL A 367 5.98 1.73 -10.54
C VAL A 367 5.00 1.54 -9.41
N GLY A 368 3.91 0.82 -9.66
CA GLY A 368 2.91 0.53 -8.64
C GLY A 368 3.48 -0.23 -7.45
N VAL A 369 4.35 -1.22 -7.68
CA VAL A 369 4.92 -2.00 -6.57
C VAL A 369 5.94 -1.24 -5.74
N ILE A 370 6.57 -0.17 -6.25
CA ILE A 370 7.36 0.73 -5.41
C ILE A 370 6.49 1.31 -4.30
N PHE A 371 5.30 1.82 -4.66
CA PHE A 371 4.33 2.30 -3.67
C PHE A 371 3.81 1.17 -2.77
N ALA A 372 3.50 0.01 -3.35
CA ALA A 372 3.06 -1.14 -2.56
C ALA A 372 4.07 -1.52 -1.47
N ALA A 373 5.36 -1.57 -1.79
CA ALA A 373 6.41 -1.87 -0.80
C ALA A 373 6.48 -0.83 0.33
N LEU A 374 6.07 0.42 0.08
CA LEU A 374 6.09 1.52 1.04
C LEU A 374 4.81 1.66 1.87
N THR A 375 3.81 0.82 1.62
CA THR A 375 2.47 0.90 2.20
C THR A 375 2.48 1.08 3.71
N PHE A 376 3.30 0.33 4.42
CA PHE A 376 3.35 0.34 5.89
C PHE A 376 4.61 1.03 6.44
N SER A 377 5.23 1.92 5.67
CA SER A 377 6.40 2.69 6.13
C SER A 377 6.11 3.62 7.32
N ALA A 378 4.83 3.96 7.53
CA ALA A 378 4.35 4.70 8.71
C ALA A 378 3.75 3.78 9.79
N ASP A 379 3.74 2.44 9.59
CA ASP A 379 3.01 1.49 10.42
C ASP A 379 3.86 0.25 10.82
N GLY A 380 5.17 0.31 10.69
CA GLY A 380 6.05 -0.77 11.16
C GLY A 380 7.13 -1.24 10.20
N GLN A 381 7.04 -0.93 8.90
CA GLN A 381 8.07 -1.28 7.92
C GLN A 381 9.25 -0.31 7.94
N HIS A 382 10.44 -0.86 7.88
CA HIS A 382 11.70 -0.12 7.71
C HIS A 382 12.76 -1.00 7.04
N PRO A 383 13.85 -0.44 6.49
CA PRO A 383 14.84 -1.23 5.73
C PRO A 383 15.39 -2.45 6.47
N LYS A 384 15.60 -2.33 7.78
CA LYS A 384 16.26 -3.39 8.57
C LYS A 384 15.38 -4.63 8.78
N ASN A 385 14.04 -4.48 8.98
CA ASN A 385 13.14 -5.63 9.15
C ASN A 385 12.65 -6.20 7.82
N VAL A 386 12.76 -5.44 6.72
CA VAL A 386 12.42 -5.88 5.38
C VAL A 386 13.58 -6.62 4.69
N ALA A 387 14.82 -6.21 4.93
CA ALA A 387 16.00 -6.81 4.29
C ALA A 387 16.06 -8.35 4.38
N PRO A 388 15.71 -9.02 5.51
CA PRO A 388 15.68 -10.47 5.58
C PRO A 388 14.66 -11.10 4.63
N ILE A 389 13.52 -10.45 4.40
CA ILE A 389 12.50 -10.94 3.46
C ILE A 389 13.05 -10.90 2.02
N VAL A 390 13.69 -9.77 1.65
CA VAL A 390 14.36 -9.62 0.34
C VAL A 390 15.42 -10.69 0.14
N LEU A 391 16.21 -10.97 1.19
CA LEU A 391 17.21 -12.03 1.14
C LEU A 391 16.59 -13.42 0.92
N GLY A 392 15.40 -13.70 1.48
CA GLY A 392 14.69 -14.95 1.26
C GLY A 392 14.36 -15.19 -0.22
N TYR A 393 13.89 -14.17 -0.94
CA TYR A 393 13.69 -14.21 -2.40
C TYR A 393 15.01 -14.43 -3.15
N THR A 394 16.07 -13.75 -2.71
CA THR A 394 17.41 -13.89 -3.31
C THR A 394 17.95 -15.31 -3.11
N VAL A 395 17.78 -15.90 -1.92
CA VAL A 395 18.21 -17.28 -1.63
C VAL A 395 17.49 -18.27 -2.55
N LEU A 396 16.18 -18.14 -2.75
CA LEU A 396 15.46 -19.02 -3.68
C LEU A 396 15.96 -18.84 -5.11
N PHE A 397 16.17 -17.61 -5.56
CA PHE A 397 16.71 -17.32 -6.90
C PHE A 397 18.10 -17.97 -7.10
N VAL A 398 19.02 -17.80 -6.16
CA VAL A 398 20.36 -18.39 -6.23
C VAL A 398 20.31 -19.92 -6.23
N LEU A 399 19.43 -20.51 -5.40
CA LEU A 399 19.23 -21.95 -5.35
C LEU A 399 18.73 -22.52 -6.69
N VAL A 400 17.68 -21.92 -7.25
CA VAL A 400 17.10 -22.35 -8.54
C VAL A 400 18.11 -22.17 -9.68
N SER A 401 18.75 -21.01 -9.76
CA SER A 401 19.76 -20.73 -10.78
C SER A 401 20.95 -21.68 -10.68
N GLY A 402 21.41 -21.98 -9.45
CA GLY A 402 22.51 -22.94 -9.23
C GLY A 402 22.13 -24.35 -9.69
N ILE A 403 20.92 -24.83 -9.39
CA ILE A 403 20.43 -26.14 -9.86
C ILE A 403 20.34 -26.14 -11.38
N CYS A 404 19.78 -25.09 -12.01
CA CYS A 404 19.70 -25.00 -13.47
C CYS A 404 21.10 -25.06 -14.14
N LEU A 405 22.07 -24.32 -13.60
CA LEU A 405 23.44 -24.32 -14.12
C LEU A 405 24.11 -25.70 -13.99
N ILE A 406 23.88 -26.41 -12.88
CA ILE A 406 24.46 -27.78 -12.69
C ILE A 406 23.79 -28.78 -13.62
N THR A 407 22.50 -28.68 -13.87
CA THR A 407 21.73 -29.61 -14.69
C THR A 407 21.75 -29.28 -16.19
N GLY A 408 22.27 -28.11 -16.57
CA GLY A 408 22.23 -27.61 -17.96
C GLY A 408 20.84 -27.14 -18.39
N ALA A 409 19.90 -26.92 -17.44
CA ALA A 409 18.57 -26.42 -17.73
C ALA A 409 18.58 -24.88 -17.84
N ASP A 410 17.63 -24.35 -18.61
CA ASP A 410 17.41 -22.89 -18.67
C ASP A 410 16.93 -22.35 -17.34
N ILE A 411 17.42 -21.17 -16.95
CA ILE A 411 16.95 -20.46 -15.75
C ILE A 411 15.56 -19.89 -16.04
N PRO A 412 14.49 -20.34 -15.33
CA PRO A 412 13.12 -20.01 -15.72
C PRO A 412 12.69 -18.57 -15.36
N TRP A 413 13.38 -17.92 -14.44
CA TRP A 413 13.04 -16.58 -13.95
C TRP A 413 14.23 -15.90 -13.26
N THR A 414 14.12 -14.58 -13.06
CA THR A 414 15.07 -13.78 -12.29
C THR A 414 14.35 -12.97 -11.22
N LEU A 415 15.09 -12.31 -10.34
CA LEU A 415 14.55 -11.31 -9.42
C LEU A 415 13.91 -10.12 -10.15
N ALA A 416 14.22 -9.91 -11.43
CA ALA A 416 13.64 -8.88 -12.30
C ALA A 416 12.38 -9.33 -13.04
N THR A 417 11.90 -10.57 -12.83
CA THR A 417 10.63 -11.06 -13.40
C THR A 417 9.46 -10.44 -12.67
N GLN A 418 8.43 -9.96 -13.40
CA GLN A 418 7.32 -9.17 -12.86
C GLN A 418 6.60 -9.84 -11.67
N ALA A 419 6.35 -11.15 -11.76
CA ALA A 419 5.69 -11.88 -10.68
C ALA A 419 6.48 -11.83 -9.36
N TYR A 420 7.81 -11.97 -9.44
CA TYR A 420 8.69 -11.92 -8.25
C TYR A 420 8.84 -10.50 -7.72
N ILE A 421 8.93 -9.48 -8.58
CA ILE A 421 8.95 -8.06 -8.17
C ILE A 421 7.65 -7.72 -7.42
N ASN A 422 6.50 -8.06 -8.01
CA ASN A 422 5.20 -7.78 -7.41
C ASN A 422 5.03 -8.51 -6.07
N SER A 423 5.37 -9.79 -6.05
CA SER A 423 5.24 -10.58 -4.82
C SER A 423 6.16 -10.07 -3.71
N LEU A 424 7.42 -9.79 -4.02
CA LEU A 424 8.37 -9.27 -3.04
C LEU A 424 7.90 -7.94 -2.43
N ALA A 425 7.36 -7.03 -3.25
CA ALA A 425 6.86 -5.75 -2.76
C ALA A 425 5.79 -5.91 -1.66
N PHE A 426 4.91 -6.88 -1.81
CA PHE A 426 3.90 -7.20 -0.80
C PHE A 426 4.44 -8.12 0.31
N ALA A 427 5.40 -9.00 -0.01
CA ALA A 427 6.04 -9.85 1.00
C ALA A 427 6.79 -9.05 2.06
N THR A 428 7.14 -7.78 1.79
CA THR A 428 7.64 -6.83 2.80
C THR A 428 6.71 -6.73 4.01
N GLY A 429 5.42 -7.00 3.86
CA GLY A 429 4.44 -7.10 4.93
C GLY A 429 4.65 -8.26 5.92
N LEU A 430 5.58 -9.19 5.64
CA LEU A 430 6.04 -10.22 6.56
C LEU A 430 7.14 -9.73 7.51
N CYS A 431 7.54 -8.46 7.42
CA CYS A 431 8.58 -7.86 8.24
C CYS A 431 8.38 -8.04 9.76
N PRO A 432 7.16 -8.15 10.32
CA PRO A 432 6.98 -8.47 11.74
C PRO A 432 7.56 -9.83 12.14
N ILE A 433 7.59 -10.82 11.23
CA ILE A 433 8.25 -12.10 11.50
C ILE A 433 9.76 -11.91 11.67
N ALA A 434 10.39 -11.14 10.76
CA ALA A 434 11.80 -10.80 10.85
C ALA A 434 12.14 -10.00 12.12
N GLY A 435 11.30 -9.01 12.44
CA GLY A 435 11.51 -8.15 13.60
C GLY A 435 11.29 -8.88 14.93
N SER A 436 10.23 -9.67 15.06
CA SER A 436 9.91 -10.37 16.31
C SER A 436 10.77 -11.62 16.54
N TYR A 437 10.91 -12.48 15.52
CA TYR A 437 11.60 -13.77 15.67
C TYR A 437 13.08 -13.71 15.26
N GLY A 438 13.49 -12.65 14.56
CA GLY A 438 14.86 -12.38 14.15
C GLY A 438 15.14 -12.71 12.69
N PHE A 439 16.33 -12.31 12.25
CA PHE A 439 16.78 -12.29 10.85
C PHE A 439 16.53 -13.60 10.10
N LYS A 440 16.92 -14.76 10.67
CA LYS A 440 16.79 -16.07 10.01
C LYS A 440 15.35 -16.43 9.68
N TYR A 441 14.39 -16.07 10.55
CA TYR A 441 12.97 -16.36 10.31
C TYR A 441 12.36 -15.41 9.29
N GLY A 442 12.88 -14.19 9.19
CA GLY A 442 12.58 -13.30 8.08
C GLY A 442 13.03 -13.86 6.73
N VAL A 443 14.24 -14.43 6.65
CA VAL A 443 14.73 -15.10 5.42
C VAL A 443 13.84 -16.28 5.05
N ILE A 444 13.46 -17.10 6.03
CA ILE A 444 12.53 -18.22 5.79
C ILE A 444 11.17 -17.72 5.29
N ALA A 445 10.64 -16.66 5.89
CA ALA A 445 9.37 -16.08 5.48
C ALA A 445 9.40 -15.56 4.03
N GLY A 446 10.46 -14.85 3.66
CA GLY A 446 10.69 -14.41 2.27
C GLY A 446 10.82 -15.60 1.32
N PHE A 447 11.57 -16.63 1.68
CA PHE A 447 11.76 -17.83 0.88
C PHE A 447 10.44 -18.59 0.64
N VAL A 448 9.64 -18.81 1.68
CA VAL A 448 8.32 -19.49 1.56
C VAL A 448 7.37 -18.66 0.69
N SER A 449 7.34 -17.33 0.89
CA SER A 449 6.54 -16.44 0.06
C SER A 449 6.95 -16.49 -1.42
N ALA A 450 8.26 -16.56 -1.70
CA ALA A 450 8.79 -16.65 -3.07
C ALA A 450 8.42 -17.97 -3.77
N ILE A 451 8.34 -19.09 -3.05
CA ILE A 451 7.97 -20.40 -3.62
C ILE A 451 6.55 -20.38 -4.21
N ILE A 452 5.59 -19.78 -3.49
CA ILE A 452 4.17 -19.85 -3.85
C ILE A 452 3.70 -18.68 -4.72
N CYS A 453 4.52 -17.68 -4.93
CA CYS A 453 4.10 -16.39 -5.50
C CYS A 453 3.57 -16.48 -6.94
N THR A 454 4.11 -17.35 -7.76
CA THR A 454 3.69 -17.51 -9.16
C THR A 454 2.38 -18.27 -9.32
N SER A 455 1.99 -19.06 -8.31
CA SER A 455 0.79 -19.89 -8.36
C SER A 455 -0.46 -19.20 -7.81
N THR A 456 -0.31 -18.25 -6.89
CA THR A 456 -1.42 -17.63 -6.18
C THR A 456 -2.34 -16.80 -7.07
N SER A 457 -1.81 -16.13 -8.10
CA SER A 457 -2.63 -15.35 -9.04
C SER A 457 -3.57 -16.21 -9.88
N ALA A 458 -3.18 -17.44 -10.21
CA ALA A 458 -4.02 -18.38 -10.96
C ALA A 458 -5.26 -18.82 -10.15
N MET A 459 -5.18 -18.84 -8.81
CA MET A 459 -6.29 -19.26 -7.95
C MET A 459 -7.52 -18.35 -8.06
N HIS A 460 -7.33 -17.08 -8.37
CA HIS A 460 -8.40 -16.09 -8.57
C HIS A 460 -8.39 -15.48 -9.99
N GLY A 461 -7.80 -16.18 -10.97
CA GLY A 461 -7.79 -15.78 -12.38
C GLY A 461 -7.07 -14.46 -12.69
N GLY A 462 -6.24 -13.95 -11.80
CA GLY A 462 -5.57 -12.65 -11.94
C GLY A 462 -6.45 -11.45 -11.56
N PHE A 463 -7.66 -11.65 -11.03
CA PHE A 463 -8.62 -10.58 -10.76
C PHE A 463 -8.46 -9.87 -9.42
N VAL A 464 -7.49 -10.24 -8.61
CA VAL A 464 -7.25 -9.62 -7.29
C VAL A 464 -5.93 -8.86 -7.29
N LEU A 465 -5.98 -7.54 -7.18
CA LEU A 465 -4.78 -6.70 -7.18
C LEU A 465 -3.89 -6.93 -5.94
N TYR A 466 -4.47 -7.37 -4.83
CA TYR A 466 -3.73 -7.69 -3.60
C TYR A 466 -3.19 -9.12 -3.57
N ASN A 467 -2.95 -9.74 -4.74
CA ASN A 467 -2.41 -11.10 -4.82
C ASN A 467 -1.12 -11.27 -3.99
N GLY A 468 -0.21 -10.31 -4.02
CA GLY A 468 1.01 -10.37 -3.21
C GLY A 468 0.73 -10.36 -1.71
N GLY A 469 -0.26 -9.59 -1.25
CA GLY A 469 -0.74 -9.59 0.14
C GLY A 469 -1.44 -10.90 0.53
N PHE A 470 -2.18 -11.50 -0.40
CA PHE A 470 -2.74 -12.86 -0.26
C PHE A 470 -1.62 -13.89 -0.11
N ASN A 471 -0.62 -13.87 -1.00
CA ASN A 471 0.56 -14.73 -0.94
C ASN A 471 1.31 -14.59 0.40
N ALA A 472 1.59 -13.37 0.85
CA ALA A 472 2.23 -13.11 2.13
C ALA A 472 1.39 -13.66 3.30
N GLY A 473 0.06 -13.52 3.22
CA GLY A 473 -0.87 -14.11 4.20
C GLY A 473 -0.75 -15.61 4.28
N LEU A 474 -0.72 -16.31 3.15
CA LEU A 474 -0.53 -17.77 3.10
C LEU A 474 0.81 -18.18 3.70
N ALA A 475 1.90 -17.48 3.38
CA ALA A 475 3.22 -17.73 3.97
C ALA A 475 3.18 -17.59 5.51
N ALA A 476 2.53 -16.57 6.03
CA ALA A 476 2.40 -16.37 7.47
C ALA A 476 1.54 -17.45 8.14
N ILE A 477 0.42 -17.88 7.53
CA ILE A 477 -0.43 -18.97 8.04
C ILE A 477 0.33 -20.29 8.13
N ILE A 478 1.28 -20.54 7.24
CA ILE A 478 2.13 -21.73 7.29
C ILE A 478 3.18 -21.59 8.41
N LEU A 479 3.86 -20.44 8.46
CA LEU A 479 5.02 -20.28 9.32
C LEU A 479 4.68 -20.10 10.80
N ILE A 480 3.66 -19.33 11.14
CA ILE A 480 3.36 -19.01 12.54
C ILE A 480 3.00 -20.26 13.35
N PRO A 481 2.11 -21.18 12.88
CA PRO A 481 1.87 -22.44 13.58
C PRO A 481 3.11 -23.32 13.71
N LEU A 482 4.01 -23.34 12.72
CA LEU A 482 5.27 -24.07 12.80
C LEU A 482 6.19 -23.51 13.89
N LEU A 483 6.31 -22.17 13.98
CA LEU A 483 7.10 -21.52 15.03
C LEU A 483 6.55 -21.87 16.41
N ASP A 484 5.23 -21.84 16.59
CA ASP A 484 4.57 -22.24 17.85
C ASP A 484 4.80 -23.71 18.21
N PHE A 485 4.59 -24.60 17.22
CA PHE A 485 4.76 -26.04 17.43
C PHE A 485 6.18 -26.39 17.90
N TYR A 486 7.19 -25.74 17.28
CA TYR A 486 8.58 -25.91 17.69
C TYR A 486 8.98 -25.02 18.89
N LYS A 487 8.02 -24.39 19.57
CA LYS A 487 8.24 -23.53 20.75
C LYS A 487 9.26 -22.41 20.52
N ILE A 488 9.25 -21.85 19.31
CA ILE A 488 10.09 -20.71 18.95
C ILE A 488 9.33 -19.45 19.33
N SER A 489 9.77 -18.82 20.42
CA SER A 489 9.15 -17.59 20.93
C SER A 489 9.72 -16.33 20.27
N PRO A 490 8.91 -15.26 20.15
CA PRO A 490 9.42 -13.95 19.76
C PRO A 490 10.58 -13.51 20.66
N LYS A 491 11.65 -13.02 20.05
CA LYS A 491 12.83 -12.53 20.75
C LYS A 491 12.74 -11.05 21.11
N HIS A 492 11.94 -10.32 20.36
CA HIS A 492 11.76 -8.89 20.53
C HIS A 492 10.26 -8.58 20.59
N VAL A 493 9.88 -7.87 21.65
CA VAL A 493 8.55 -7.30 21.84
C VAL A 493 8.74 -5.82 22.02
N ASP A 494 8.05 -5.04 21.22
CA ASP A 494 8.12 -3.58 21.29
C ASP A 494 7.43 -3.08 22.55
N ASP A 495 7.99 -2.03 23.13
CA ASP A 495 7.37 -1.31 24.23
C ASP A 495 6.30 -0.32 23.73
N ASP A 496 5.39 0.08 24.63
CA ASP A 496 4.34 1.07 24.38
C ASP A 496 4.83 2.51 24.62
N GLU A 497 6.14 2.74 24.72
CA GLU A 497 6.68 4.08 24.94
C GLU A 497 6.45 4.98 23.74
N ILE A 498 5.78 6.11 23.96
CA ILE A 498 5.61 7.17 22.96
C ILE A 498 6.85 8.07 23.03
N ILE A 499 7.59 8.16 21.94
CA ILE A 499 8.78 9.00 21.85
C ILE A 499 8.35 10.47 21.68
N PRO A 500 8.75 11.38 22.59
CA PRO A 500 8.43 12.79 22.44
C PRO A 500 9.03 13.35 21.14
N VAL A 501 8.20 14.05 20.35
CA VAL A 501 8.71 14.86 19.23
C VAL A 501 9.24 16.16 19.81
N GLU A 502 10.49 16.52 19.53
CA GLU A 502 11.04 17.80 19.97
C GLU A 502 10.20 18.92 19.35
N LYS A 503 9.47 19.68 20.19
CA LYS A 503 8.69 20.84 19.73
C LYS A 503 9.67 21.95 19.33
N HIS A 504 10.16 21.90 18.11
CA HIS A 504 10.73 23.09 17.49
C HIS A 504 9.62 24.01 17.01
N LYS A 505 9.90 25.33 16.98
CA LYS A 505 8.94 26.37 16.52
C LYS A 505 8.19 25.84 15.28
N LYS A 506 6.88 25.79 15.35
CA LYS A 506 6.01 25.31 14.25
C LYS A 506 6.55 25.76 12.93
N GLY A 507 6.87 24.82 12.06
CA GLY A 507 7.36 25.12 10.71
C GLY A 507 6.31 25.90 9.88
N PRO A 508 6.68 26.51 8.76
CA PRO A 508 5.76 27.33 7.98
C PRO A 508 4.48 26.59 7.57
N ILE A 509 4.56 25.30 7.30
CA ILE A 509 3.39 24.47 6.95
C ILE A 509 2.42 24.34 8.13
N LEU A 510 2.91 24.03 9.33
CA LEU A 510 2.05 23.94 10.52
C LEU A 510 1.46 25.31 10.92
N LYS A 511 2.21 26.41 10.71
CA LYS A 511 1.68 27.76 10.89
C LYS A 511 0.56 28.07 9.89
N PHE A 512 0.73 27.69 8.63
CA PHE A 512 -0.29 27.87 7.60
C PHE A 512 -1.55 27.07 7.91
N ILE A 513 -1.40 25.85 8.41
CA ILE A 513 -2.51 24.98 8.83
C ILE A 513 -3.25 25.58 10.03
N ASP A 514 -2.53 26.05 11.06
CA ASP A 514 -3.15 26.75 12.20
C ASP A 514 -3.93 27.99 11.74
N LEU A 515 -3.43 28.70 10.73
CA LEU A 515 -4.08 29.86 10.14
C LEU A 515 -5.40 29.47 9.44
N MET A 516 -5.37 28.38 8.67
CA MET A 516 -6.56 27.85 7.98
C MET A 516 -7.61 27.30 8.97
N GLU A 517 -7.19 26.61 10.04
CA GLU A 517 -8.11 26.15 11.08
C GLU A 517 -8.72 27.29 11.89
N LYS A 518 -7.98 28.37 12.09
CA LYS A 518 -8.48 29.56 12.76
C LYS A 518 -9.53 30.27 11.90
N HIS A 519 -9.30 30.36 10.60
CA HIS A 519 -10.24 30.95 9.65
C HIS A 519 -11.53 30.12 9.49
N ASN A 520 -11.43 28.77 9.53
CA ASN A 520 -12.60 27.88 9.51
C ASN A 520 -13.41 27.83 10.82
N LYS A 521 -12.91 28.39 11.91
CA LYS A 521 -13.68 28.54 13.17
C LYS A 521 -14.38 29.88 13.27
N GLU A 522 -14.00 30.84 12.44
CA GLU A 522 -14.57 32.18 12.35
C GLU A 522 -15.66 32.29 11.26
N LEU A 523 -15.79 31.24 10.42
CA LEU A 523 -16.90 31.01 9.48
C LEU A 523 -17.88 29.97 10.06
#